data_9839fbfbef0168c7296b28273ab4039f
#
_entry.id   9839fbfbef0168c7296b28273ab4039f
#
_cell.length_a   1.000
_cell.length_b   1.000
_cell.length_c   1.000
_cell.angle_alpha   90.00
_cell.angle_beta   90.00
_cell.angle_gamma   90.00
#
_symmetry.space_group_name_H-M   'P 1'
#
loop_
_entity.id
_entity.type
_entity.pdbx_description
1 polymer ?
#
loop_
_entity_poly.entity_id
_entity_poly.type
_entity_poly.pdbx_seq_one_letter_code
_entity_poly.pdbx_strand_id
1 'polypeptide(L)'
;MHTKPTSAYVHIPFCTQICFYCDFSKVFIKNQPVDAYLDHLIQEFRREEITNLRTLYIGGGTPTALTADQLEYLLKELTKSLDLSQMEELTIEANPGDLDPDKIAVLKDSPVNRVSLGVQTFDNRLLKKIGRSHQEQDIYDNIDRLKLAGFDNISIDLIYALPTQTMEQVQENVAKALALDIPHMSLYSLILENHTVFMNRMRRGKLPLPKEELEAEMFEYIIQELEPVIYRSTSKSDSF
;
A
#
# COMPACT_ATOMS: atom_id res chain seq x y z
N MET A 1 -14.52 -21.58 24.70
CA MET A 1 -13.17 -21.75 24.11
C MET A 1 -12.92 -20.53 23.23
N HIS A 2 -11.97 -19.67 23.56
CA HIS A 2 -11.57 -18.62 22.63
C HIS A 2 -10.81 -19.27 21.47
N THR A 3 -11.34 -19.14 20.26
CA THR A 3 -10.61 -19.53 19.05
C THR A 3 -9.36 -18.64 18.94
N LYS A 4 -8.19 -19.25 18.76
CA LYS A 4 -6.97 -18.47 18.50
C LYS A 4 -7.14 -17.66 17.21
N PRO A 5 -6.59 -16.44 17.11
CA PRO A 5 -6.68 -15.64 15.89
C PRO A 5 -5.99 -16.35 14.73
N THR A 6 -6.58 -16.26 13.55
CA THR A 6 -6.04 -16.79 12.29
C THR A 6 -5.50 -15.70 11.39
N SER A 7 -5.65 -14.43 11.79
CA SER A 7 -5.18 -13.25 11.07
C SER A 7 -4.48 -12.31 12.04
N ALA A 8 -3.42 -11.64 11.58
CA ALA A 8 -2.72 -10.62 12.35
C ALA A 8 -2.39 -9.41 11.48
N TYR A 9 -2.33 -8.24 12.11
CA TYR A 9 -1.83 -7.01 11.54
C TYR A 9 -0.62 -6.53 12.34
N VAL A 10 0.47 -6.24 11.63
CA VAL A 10 1.69 -5.69 12.20
C VAL A 10 1.86 -4.25 11.73
N HIS A 11 1.97 -3.32 12.68
CA HIS A 11 2.06 -1.91 12.40
C HIS A 11 3.50 -1.42 12.38
N ILE A 12 3.93 -0.82 11.27
CA ILE A 12 5.23 -0.15 11.12
C ILE A 12 4.98 1.34 10.95
N PRO A 13 5.16 2.17 12.00
CA PRO A 13 4.71 3.57 11.98
C PRO A 13 5.64 4.51 11.21
N PHE A 14 6.67 4.03 10.57
CA PHE A 14 7.72 4.85 9.97
C PHE A 14 7.41 5.21 8.52
N CYS A 15 7.70 6.48 8.15
CA CYS A 15 7.63 6.96 6.78
C CYS A 15 8.88 7.79 6.46
N THR A 16 9.42 7.66 5.26
CA THR A 16 10.47 8.54 4.71
C THR A 16 9.92 9.90 4.32
N GLN A 17 8.61 9.96 4.00
CA GLN A 17 7.86 11.16 3.60
C GLN A 17 6.47 11.13 4.23
N ILE A 18 6.02 12.24 4.81
CA ILE A 18 4.65 12.37 5.32
C ILE A 18 3.76 12.98 4.23
N CYS A 19 2.81 12.21 3.73
CA CYS A 19 1.85 12.65 2.73
C CYS A 19 0.86 13.65 3.32
N PHE A 20 0.43 14.65 2.52
CA PHE A 20 -0.36 15.78 3.01
C PHE A 20 -1.81 15.44 3.39
N TYR A 21 -2.33 14.32 2.91
CA TYR A 21 -3.68 13.81 3.18
C TYR A 21 -3.73 12.76 4.30
N CYS A 22 -2.60 12.18 4.66
CA CYS A 22 -2.57 10.97 5.49
C CYS A 22 -2.78 11.30 6.97
N ASP A 23 -3.70 10.59 7.61
CA ASP A 23 -4.02 10.64 9.05
C ASP A 23 -3.60 9.37 9.82
N PHE A 24 -3.04 8.37 9.13
CA PHE A 24 -2.60 7.13 9.76
C PHE A 24 -1.61 7.39 10.91
N SER A 25 -1.55 6.47 11.84
CA SER A 25 -0.59 6.51 12.94
C SER A 25 0.83 6.33 12.40
N LYS A 26 1.52 7.44 12.11
CA LYS A 26 2.85 7.45 11.50
C LYS A 26 3.73 8.53 12.08
N VAL A 27 5.04 8.30 11.94
CA VAL A 27 6.08 9.26 12.28
C VAL A 27 7.12 9.32 11.17
N PHE A 28 7.80 10.47 11.06
CA PHE A 28 8.95 10.58 10.15
C PHE A 28 10.10 9.74 10.68
N ILE A 29 10.65 8.83 9.87
CA ILE A 29 11.63 7.81 10.30
C ILE A 29 12.95 8.40 10.84
N LYS A 30 13.34 9.57 10.33
CA LYS A 30 14.60 10.20 10.71
C LYS A 30 14.68 10.45 12.22
N ASN A 31 15.77 10.01 12.83
CA ASN A 31 16.05 10.10 14.28
C ASN A 31 15.09 9.29 15.18
N GLN A 32 14.35 8.34 14.64
CA GLN A 32 13.55 7.41 15.44
C GLN A 32 14.39 6.21 15.89
N PRO A 33 14.10 5.64 17.06
CA PRO A 33 14.76 4.42 17.55
C PRO A 33 14.17 3.17 16.85
N VAL A 34 14.39 3.05 15.52
CA VAL A 34 13.75 2.03 14.70
C VAL A 34 14.08 0.63 15.18
N ASP A 35 15.35 0.33 15.45
CA ASP A 35 15.79 -1.01 15.88
C ASP A 35 15.15 -1.41 17.21
N ALA A 36 15.12 -0.48 18.18
CA ALA A 36 14.47 -0.71 19.46
C ALA A 36 12.95 -0.93 19.30
N TYR A 37 12.31 -0.21 18.38
CA TYR A 37 10.90 -0.43 18.05
C TYR A 37 10.67 -1.85 17.50
N LEU A 38 11.49 -2.28 16.54
CA LEU A 38 11.39 -3.62 15.96
C LEU A 38 11.59 -4.71 17.01
N ASP A 39 12.57 -4.55 17.91
CA ASP A 39 12.81 -5.49 19.01
C ASP A 39 11.60 -5.63 19.93
N HIS A 40 10.97 -4.51 20.30
CA HIS A 40 9.77 -4.54 21.15
C HIS A 40 8.56 -5.13 20.43
N LEU A 41 8.35 -4.79 19.16
CA LEU A 41 7.30 -5.35 18.32
C LEU A 41 7.41 -6.87 18.20
N ILE A 42 8.61 -7.38 17.96
CA ILE A 42 8.88 -8.81 17.88
C ILE A 42 8.65 -9.49 19.26
N GLN A 43 9.03 -8.84 20.36
CA GLN A 43 8.74 -9.36 21.70
C GLN A 43 7.23 -9.41 21.99
N GLU A 44 6.48 -8.37 21.59
CA GLU A 44 5.02 -8.32 21.70
C GLU A 44 4.40 -9.47 20.89
N PHE A 45 4.76 -9.61 19.62
CA PHE A 45 4.28 -10.69 18.76
C PHE A 45 4.52 -12.08 19.35
N ARG A 46 5.71 -12.32 19.92
CA ARG A 46 6.04 -13.60 20.55
C ARG A 46 5.24 -13.89 21.82
N ARG A 47 4.88 -12.86 22.61
CA ARG A 47 4.06 -13.02 23.82
C ARG A 47 2.64 -13.48 23.53
N GLU A 48 2.11 -13.17 22.36
CA GLU A 48 0.78 -13.61 21.92
C GLU A 48 0.73 -15.11 21.58
N GLU A 49 1.88 -15.78 21.52
CA GLU A 49 1.99 -17.24 21.24
C GLU A 49 1.18 -17.69 20.01
N ILE A 50 1.11 -16.81 19.00
CA ILE A 50 0.42 -17.08 17.75
C ILE A 50 1.33 -17.96 16.89
N THR A 51 0.80 -19.11 16.46
CA THR A 51 1.56 -20.06 15.62
C THR A 51 0.89 -20.34 14.28
N ASN A 52 -0.44 -20.26 14.21
CA ASN A 52 -1.24 -20.71 13.07
C ASN A 52 -2.00 -19.54 12.44
N LEU A 53 -1.28 -18.66 11.73
CA LEU A 53 -1.90 -17.60 10.95
C LEU A 53 -2.16 -18.09 9.52
N ARG A 54 -3.37 -17.79 9.03
CA ARG A 54 -3.70 -17.88 7.60
C ARG A 54 -3.31 -16.61 6.86
N THR A 55 -3.44 -15.46 7.53
CA THR A 55 -3.07 -14.18 6.93
C THR A 55 -2.26 -13.32 7.89
N LEU A 56 -1.21 -12.67 7.38
CA LEU A 56 -0.43 -11.66 8.08
C LEU A 56 -0.30 -10.43 7.20
N TYR A 57 -0.70 -9.28 7.72
CA TYR A 57 -0.61 -8.00 7.01
C TYR A 57 0.37 -7.07 7.74
N ILE A 58 1.40 -6.62 7.04
CA ILE A 58 2.40 -5.68 7.55
C ILE A 58 2.18 -4.33 6.87
N GLY A 59 1.70 -3.36 7.64
CA GLY A 59 1.31 -2.05 7.11
C GLY A 59 1.55 -0.91 8.09
N GLY A 60 0.86 0.21 7.87
CA GLY A 60 0.84 1.35 8.79
C GLY A 60 1.34 2.66 8.21
N GLY A 61 2.55 3.09 8.51
CA GLY A 61 3.23 4.19 7.85
C GLY A 61 3.71 3.72 6.47
N THR A 62 4.85 3.08 6.44
CA THR A 62 5.40 2.44 5.23
C THR A 62 6.46 1.41 5.67
N PRO A 63 6.16 0.10 5.63
CA PRO A 63 7.14 -0.93 6.00
C PRO A 63 8.43 -0.86 5.19
N THR A 64 8.36 -0.51 3.92
CA THR A 64 9.54 -0.33 3.05
C THR A 64 10.33 0.95 3.32
N ALA A 65 9.93 1.80 4.28
CA ALA A 65 10.78 2.86 4.81
C ALA A 65 11.96 2.31 5.65
N LEU A 66 11.86 1.08 6.13
CA LEU A 66 12.95 0.37 6.79
C LEU A 66 14.12 0.14 5.82
N THR A 67 15.34 0.02 6.35
CA THR A 67 16.47 -0.47 5.55
C THR A 67 16.28 -1.94 5.16
N ALA A 68 17.03 -2.43 4.17
CA ALA A 68 16.98 -3.85 3.77
C ALA A 68 17.28 -4.77 4.96
N ASP A 69 18.31 -4.46 5.76
CA ASP A 69 18.69 -5.24 6.96
C ASP A 69 17.58 -5.25 8.02
N GLN A 70 16.93 -4.10 8.26
CA GLN A 70 15.82 -3.97 9.20
C GLN A 70 14.58 -4.74 8.72
N LEU A 71 14.31 -4.70 7.42
CA LEU A 71 13.21 -5.41 6.80
C LEU A 71 13.43 -6.93 6.86
N GLU A 72 14.65 -7.39 6.55
CA GLU A 72 15.04 -8.79 6.67
C GLU A 72 14.90 -9.28 8.12
N TYR A 73 15.43 -8.51 9.09
CA TYR A 73 15.31 -8.80 10.51
C TYR A 73 13.84 -8.94 10.93
N LEU A 74 13.00 -7.98 10.57
CA LEU A 74 11.57 -8.00 10.90
C LEU A 74 10.89 -9.25 10.34
N LEU A 75 11.03 -9.51 9.04
CA LEU A 75 10.36 -10.63 8.38
C LEU A 75 10.81 -11.97 8.93
N LYS A 76 12.12 -12.16 9.14
CA LYS A 76 12.70 -13.38 9.70
C LYS A 76 12.21 -13.65 11.13
N GLU A 77 12.19 -12.63 11.98
CA GLU A 77 11.83 -12.82 13.39
C GLU A 77 10.30 -12.94 13.60
N LEU A 78 9.47 -12.28 12.78
CA LEU A 78 8.02 -12.48 12.81
C LEU A 78 7.62 -13.89 12.36
N THR A 79 8.25 -14.40 11.33
CA THR A 79 7.86 -15.69 10.73
C THR A 79 8.48 -16.90 11.40
N LYS A 80 9.50 -16.70 12.24
CA LYS A 80 10.26 -17.79 12.92
C LYS A 80 9.41 -18.71 13.79
N SER A 81 8.33 -18.18 14.39
CA SER A 81 7.42 -18.93 15.26
C SER A 81 6.13 -19.37 14.58
N LEU A 82 5.93 -19.03 13.30
CA LEU A 82 4.72 -19.34 12.56
C LEU A 82 4.82 -20.67 11.82
N ASP A 83 3.72 -21.40 11.80
CA ASP A 83 3.55 -22.52 10.87
C ASP A 83 3.19 -21.96 9.48
N LEU A 84 4.21 -21.81 8.66
CA LEU A 84 4.07 -21.26 7.31
C LEU A 84 3.29 -22.18 6.36
N SER A 85 3.08 -23.46 6.71
CA SER A 85 2.27 -24.37 5.89
C SER A 85 0.78 -24.00 5.87
N GLN A 86 0.33 -23.22 6.87
CA GLN A 86 -1.05 -22.72 6.99
C GLN A 86 -1.20 -21.29 6.45
N MET A 87 -0.08 -20.62 6.09
CA MET A 87 -0.09 -19.24 5.64
C MET A 87 -0.58 -19.15 4.19
N GLU A 88 -1.73 -18.51 4.01
CA GLU A 88 -2.34 -18.25 2.69
C GLU A 88 -1.84 -16.93 2.10
N GLU A 89 -1.77 -15.89 2.94
CA GLU A 89 -1.33 -14.57 2.52
C GLU A 89 -0.45 -13.90 3.57
N LEU A 90 0.73 -13.45 3.15
CA LEU A 90 1.58 -12.51 3.87
C LEU A 90 1.75 -11.28 3.02
N THR A 91 1.01 -10.22 3.37
CA THR A 91 1.01 -8.94 2.67
C THR A 91 1.98 -7.96 3.31
N ILE A 92 2.68 -7.20 2.48
CA ILE A 92 3.44 -6.02 2.91
C ILE A 92 3.05 -4.78 2.10
N GLU A 93 2.88 -3.64 2.80
CA GLU A 93 2.72 -2.34 2.15
C GLU A 93 4.07 -1.76 1.73
N ALA A 94 4.08 -1.14 0.56
CA ALA A 94 5.26 -0.50 -0.02
C ALA A 94 4.92 0.82 -0.70
N ASN A 95 5.90 1.73 -0.74
CA ASN A 95 5.83 2.90 -1.63
C ASN A 95 6.83 2.74 -2.77
N PRO A 96 6.49 3.17 -4.00
CA PRO A 96 7.42 3.08 -5.13
C PRO A 96 8.76 3.78 -4.87
N GLY A 97 8.77 4.91 -4.14
CA GLY A 97 9.99 5.64 -3.83
C GLY A 97 10.88 5.01 -2.75
N ASP A 98 10.38 4.02 -2.02
CA ASP A 98 11.09 3.38 -0.90
C ASP A 98 11.48 1.92 -1.20
N LEU A 99 11.02 1.37 -2.32
CA LEU A 99 11.24 -0.04 -2.70
C LEU A 99 12.40 -0.16 -3.70
N ASP A 100 13.61 -0.28 -3.17
CA ASP A 100 14.83 -0.49 -3.95
C ASP A 100 15.10 -1.99 -4.25
N PRO A 101 16.09 -2.33 -5.12
CA PRO A 101 16.39 -3.70 -5.47
C PRO A 101 16.79 -4.59 -4.29
N ASP A 102 17.49 -4.04 -3.28
CA ASP A 102 17.94 -4.81 -2.13
C ASP A 102 16.73 -5.23 -1.27
N LYS A 103 15.76 -4.35 -1.08
CA LYS A 103 14.51 -4.68 -0.40
C LYS A 103 13.66 -5.68 -1.17
N ILE A 104 13.61 -5.57 -2.50
CA ILE A 104 12.92 -6.58 -3.34
C ILE A 104 13.58 -7.95 -3.18
N ALA A 105 14.91 -8.01 -3.10
CA ALA A 105 15.62 -9.28 -2.82
C ALA A 105 15.23 -9.85 -1.45
N VAL A 106 15.18 -9.01 -0.40
CA VAL A 106 14.71 -9.42 0.94
C VAL A 106 13.27 -9.94 0.89
N LEU A 107 12.37 -9.26 0.18
CA LEU A 107 10.99 -9.72 0.04
C LEU A 107 10.91 -11.08 -0.66
N LYS A 108 11.68 -11.26 -1.75
CA LYS A 108 11.75 -12.52 -2.51
C LYS A 108 12.22 -13.69 -1.66
N ASP A 109 13.19 -13.46 -0.78
CA ASP A 109 13.78 -14.50 0.08
C ASP A 109 12.96 -14.72 1.37
N SER A 110 11.83 -14.04 1.51
CA SER A 110 10.92 -14.15 2.65
C SER A 110 9.62 -14.87 2.26
N PRO A 111 8.75 -15.22 3.24
CA PRO A 111 7.42 -15.77 2.97
C PRO A 111 6.39 -14.76 2.44
N VAL A 112 6.77 -13.50 2.20
CA VAL A 112 5.86 -12.49 1.61
C VAL A 112 5.42 -12.97 0.23
N ASN A 113 4.10 -13.03 0.03
CA ASN A 113 3.52 -13.46 -1.25
C ASN A 113 2.55 -12.43 -1.86
N ARG A 114 2.35 -11.28 -1.17
CA ARG A 114 1.56 -10.16 -1.70
C ARG A 114 2.23 -8.82 -1.37
N VAL A 115 2.30 -7.91 -2.35
CA VAL A 115 2.80 -6.55 -2.17
C VAL A 115 1.70 -5.55 -2.51
N SER A 116 1.35 -4.65 -1.56
CA SER A 116 0.42 -3.54 -1.80
C SER A 116 1.21 -2.25 -2.01
N LEU A 117 1.15 -1.70 -3.22
CA LEU A 117 1.97 -0.57 -3.65
C LEU A 117 1.15 0.73 -3.66
N GLY A 118 1.52 1.68 -2.82
CA GLY A 118 0.85 2.98 -2.71
C GLY A 118 1.17 3.91 -3.88
N VAL A 119 0.55 3.69 -5.05
CA VAL A 119 0.74 4.47 -6.28
C VAL A 119 0.09 5.84 -6.18
N GLN A 120 -1.15 5.90 -5.75
CA GLN A 120 -2.05 7.05 -5.58
C GLN A 120 -2.49 7.71 -6.89
N THR A 121 -1.59 8.02 -7.81
CA THR A 121 -1.84 8.57 -9.15
C THR A 121 -0.60 8.39 -10.02
N PHE A 122 -0.78 8.37 -11.35
CA PHE A 122 0.33 8.37 -12.31
C PHE A 122 0.73 9.80 -12.75
N ASP A 123 -0.01 10.83 -12.36
CA ASP A 123 0.36 12.22 -12.69
C ASP A 123 1.39 12.77 -11.69
N ASN A 124 2.61 13.05 -12.18
CA ASN A 124 3.71 13.58 -11.38
C ASN A 124 3.40 14.92 -10.69
N ARG A 125 2.53 15.75 -11.27
CA ARG A 125 2.12 17.02 -10.66
C ARG A 125 1.19 16.77 -9.49
N LEU A 126 0.27 15.81 -9.61
CA LEU A 126 -0.62 15.40 -8.52
C LEU A 126 0.18 14.68 -7.43
N LEU A 127 1.11 13.78 -7.76
CA LEU A 127 2.01 13.15 -6.78
C LEU A 127 2.73 14.21 -5.91
N LYS A 128 3.35 15.19 -6.54
CA LYS A 128 3.99 16.31 -5.82
C LYS A 128 2.99 17.10 -4.96
N LYS A 129 1.77 17.34 -5.46
CA LYS A 129 0.73 18.09 -4.77
C LYS A 129 0.22 17.40 -3.53
N ILE A 130 0.18 16.06 -3.51
CA ILE A 130 -0.22 15.25 -2.36
C ILE A 130 0.95 14.89 -1.44
N GLY A 131 2.17 15.32 -1.76
CA GLY A 131 3.37 15.10 -0.93
C GLY A 131 4.00 13.72 -1.10
N ARG A 132 3.90 13.12 -2.30
CA ARG A 132 4.63 11.88 -2.65
C ARG A 132 6.03 12.22 -3.17
N SER A 133 7.00 11.34 -2.88
CA SER A 133 8.39 11.48 -3.31
C SER A 133 8.70 10.78 -4.62
N HIS A 134 7.93 9.75 -4.97
CA HIS A 134 8.09 8.99 -6.21
C HIS A 134 7.49 9.69 -7.42
N GLN A 135 7.89 9.25 -8.59
CA GLN A 135 7.39 9.66 -9.90
C GLN A 135 6.70 8.47 -10.61
N GLU A 136 6.00 8.76 -11.70
CA GLU A 136 5.33 7.75 -12.53
C GLU A 136 6.29 6.61 -12.94
N GLN A 137 7.52 6.94 -13.37
CA GLN A 137 8.49 5.94 -13.79
C GLN A 137 8.85 4.95 -12.67
N ASP A 138 8.93 5.41 -11.41
CA ASP A 138 9.22 4.55 -10.27
C ASP A 138 8.14 3.47 -10.08
N ILE A 139 6.89 3.76 -10.47
CA ILE A 139 5.78 2.81 -10.39
C ILE A 139 6.03 1.63 -11.34
N TYR A 140 6.31 1.92 -12.62
CA TYR A 140 6.57 0.89 -13.62
C TYR A 140 7.82 0.08 -13.27
N ASP A 141 8.91 0.76 -12.93
CA ASP A 141 10.17 0.11 -12.57
C ASP A 141 10.01 -0.85 -11.40
N ASN A 142 9.23 -0.48 -10.38
CA ASN A 142 9.00 -1.35 -9.23
C ASN A 142 8.08 -2.53 -9.56
N ILE A 143 7.02 -2.32 -10.33
CA ILE A 143 6.13 -3.42 -10.75
C ILE A 143 6.90 -4.42 -11.60
N ASP A 144 7.72 -3.96 -12.54
CA ASP A 144 8.55 -4.84 -13.38
C ASP A 144 9.55 -5.63 -12.54
N ARG A 145 10.23 -4.98 -11.59
CA ARG A 145 11.16 -5.65 -10.67
C ARG A 145 10.46 -6.69 -9.78
N LEU A 146 9.27 -6.36 -9.25
CA LEU A 146 8.48 -7.30 -8.45
C LEU A 146 8.06 -8.52 -9.29
N LYS A 147 7.56 -8.32 -10.51
CA LYS A 147 7.23 -9.42 -11.44
C LYS A 147 8.46 -10.28 -11.77
N LEU A 148 9.60 -9.66 -12.05
CA LEU A 148 10.86 -10.37 -12.29
C LEU A 148 11.38 -11.13 -11.06
N ALA A 149 11.06 -10.64 -9.86
CA ALA A 149 11.34 -11.35 -8.61
C ALA A 149 10.39 -12.52 -8.33
N GLY A 150 9.29 -12.66 -9.09
CA GLY A 150 8.31 -13.74 -8.99
C GLY A 150 7.06 -13.39 -8.18
N PHE A 151 6.79 -12.09 -7.94
CA PHE A 151 5.55 -11.65 -7.30
C PHE A 151 4.42 -11.55 -8.34
N ASP A 152 3.47 -12.47 -8.28
CA ASP A 152 2.26 -12.45 -9.10
C ASP A 152 1.09 -11.72 -8.39
N ASN A 153 1.10 -11.67 -7.06
CA ASN A 153 0.06 -11.01 -6.26
C ASN A 153 0.48 -9.58 -5.87
N ILE A 154 0.34 -8.67 -6.83
CA ILE A 154 0.61 -7.24 -6.65
C ILE A 154 -0.72 -6.49 -6.60
N SER A 155 -0.87 -5.60 -5.61
CA SER A 155 -1.98 -4.64 -5.51
C SER A 155 -1.45 -3.23 -5.67
N ILE A 156 -2.23 -2.35 -6.28
CA ILE A 156 -1.96 -0.91 -6.25
C ILE A 156 -3.11 -0.16 -5.57
N ASP A 157 -2.78 0.93 -4.87
CA ASP A 157 -3.75 1.83 -4.29
C ASP A 157 -3.75 3.14 -5.09
N LEU A 158 -4.94 3.59 -5.50
CA LEU A 158 -5.17 4.82 -6.22
C LEU A 158 -6.13 5.73 -5.46
N ILE A 159 -5.93 7.05 -5.56
CA ILE A 159 -6.82 8.05 -4.99
C ILE A 159 -7.36 8.92 -6.12
N TYR A 160 -8.69 9.05 -6.18
CA TYR A 160 -9.35 10.02 -7.06
C TYR A 160 -9.91 11.20 -6.26
N ALA A 161 -10.48 12.17 -6.95
CA ALA A 161 -10.91 13.47 -6.38
C ALA A 161 -9.77 14.24 -5.69
N LEU A 162 -8.54 14.09 -6.16
CA LEU A 162 -7.38 14.83 -5.69
C LEU A 162 -7.51 16.34 -5.99
N PRO A 163 -6.86 17.23 -5.19
CA PRO A 163 -6.92 18.66 -5.43
C PRO A 163 -6.54 19.03 -6.87
N THR A 164 -7.45 19.68 -7.58
CA THR A 164 -7.36 20.08 -9.01
C THR A 164 -7.32 18.93 -10.02
N GLN A 165 -7.63 17.72 -9.63
CA GLN A 165 -7.72 16.58 -10.54
C GLN A 165 -8.89 16.79 -11.51
N THR A 166 -8.67 16.49 -12.79
CA THR A 166 -9.69 16.52 -13.83
C THR A 166 -10.19 15.13 -14.18
N MET A 167 -11.30 15.05 -14.91
CA MET A 167 -11.86 13.79 -15.39
C MET A 167 -10.87 13.06 -16.30
N GLU A 168 -10.19 13.79 -17.20
CA GLU A 168 -9.20 13.22 -18.11
C GLU A 168 -8.03 12.55 -17.34
N GLN A 169 -7.60 13.15 -16.23
CA GLN A 169 -6.55 12.56 -15.39
C GLN A 169 -7.02 11.29 -14.69
N VAL A 170 -8.29 11.20 -14.30
CA VAL A 170 -8.86 9.94 -13.75
C VAL A 170 -8.91 8.87 -14.83
N GLN A 171 -9.37 9.22 -16.03
CA GLN A 171 -9.42 8.32 -17.18
C GLN A 171 -8.03 7.77 -17.52
N GLU A 172 -7.03 8.64 -17.56
CA GLU A 172 -5.63 8.26 -17.80
C GLU A 172 -5.10 7.34 -16.69
N ASN A 173 -5.39 7.64 -15.41
CA ASN A 173 -4.99 6.80 -14.27
C ASN A 173 -5.60 5.39 -14.36
N VAL A 174 -6.89 5.28 -14.65
CA VAL A 174 -7.57 3.98 -14.79
C VAL A 174 -6.98 3.19 -15.97
N ALA A 175 -6.81 3.84 -17.13
CA ALA A 175 -6.23 3.20 -18.30
C ALA A 175 -4.81 2.68 -18.02
N LYS A 176 -3.95 3.48 -17.37
CA LYS A 176 -2.59 3.07 -16.97
C LYS A 176 -2.60 1.91 -15.97
N ALA A 177 -3.50 1.96 -14.97
CA ALA A 177 -3.65 0.91 -13.98
C ALA A 177 -4.05 -0.43 -14.62
N LEU A 178 -5.02 -0.41 -15.53
CA LEU A 178 -5.45 -1.59 -16.29
C LEU A 178 -4.34 -2.16 -17.18
N ALA A 179 -3.51 -1.30 -17.77
CA ALA A 179 -2.39 -1.71 -18.61
C ALA A 179 -1.25 -2.38 -17.83
N LEU A 180 -1.20 -2.25 -16.50
CA LEU A 180 -0.18 -2.93 -15.68
C LEU A 180 -0.37 -4.45 -15.60
N ASP A 181 -1.55 -4.96 -15.95
CA ASP A 181 -1.88 -6.39 -15.88
C ASP A 181 -1.50 -7.00 -14.51
N ILE A 182 -2.09 -6.43 -13.46
CA ILE A 182 -1.95 -6.86 -12.07
C ILE A 182 -3.30 -7.34 -11.53
N PRO A 183 -3.33 -8.29 -10.58
CA PRO A 183 -4.57 -8.94 -10.15
C PRO A 183 -5.48 -8.08 -9.29
N HIS A 184 -4.97 -7.02 -8.66
CA HIS A 184 -5.77 -6.25 -7.71
C HIS A 184 -5.44 -4.75 -7.72
N MET A 185 -6.47 -3.93 -7.54
CA MET A 185 -6.34 -2.49 -7.30
C MET A 185 -7.41 -2.01 -6.31
N SER A 186 -7.03 -1.05 -5.48
CA SER A 186 -7.95 -0.34 -4.59
C SER A 186 -8.05 1.12 -5.04
N LEU A 187 -9.26 1.64 -5.16
CA LEU A 187 -9.51 3.03 -5.52
C LEU A 187 -10.33 3.71 -4.42
N TYR A 188 -9.82 4.83 -3.94
CA TYR A 188 -10.41 5.60 -2.85
C TYR A 188 -10.70 7.03 -3.30
N SER A 189 -11.85 7.59 -2.90
CA SER A 189 -12.03 9.04 -2.93
C SER A 189 -11.13 9.70 -1.89
N LEU A 190 -10.61 10.89 -2.19
CA LEU A 190 -9.86 11.66 -1.20
C LEU A 190 -10.77 12.08 -0.05
N ILE A 191 -10.51 11.56 1.14
CA ILE A 191 -11.16 12.00 2.38
C ILE A 191 -10.25 12.99 3.10
N LEU A 192 -10.82 14.09 3.58
CA LEU A 192 -10.12 15.10 4.35
C LEU A 192 -10.20 14.78 5.84
N GLU A 193 -9.12 14.27 6.38
CA GLU A 193 -9.03 13.91 7.79
C GLU A 193 -8.41 15.02 8.64
N ASN A 194 -8.84 15.09 9.90
CA ASN A 194 -8.31 16.04 10.87
C ASN A 194 -6.81 15.82 11.10
N HIS A 195 -6.10 16.87 11.51
CA HIS A 195 -4.65 16.86 11.76
C HIS A 195 -3.77 16.64 10.53
N THR A 196 -4.34 16.70 9.31
CA THR A 196 -3.60 16.63 8.06
C THR A 196 -3.22 18.01 7.53
N VAL A 197 -2.21 18.04 6.65
CA VAL A 197 -1.85 19.27 5.93
C VAL A 197 -3.01 19.74 5.04
N PHE A 198 -3.72 18.81 4.42
CA PHE A 198 -4.86 19.12 3.54
C PHE A 198 -6.02 19.74 4.31
N MET A 199 -6.38 19.22 5.48
CA MET A 199 -7.41 19.84 6.31
C MET A 199 -7.03 21.27 6.73
N ASN A 200 -5.77 21.51 7.07
CA ASN A 200 -5.29 22.85 7.37
C ASN A 200 -5.35 23.80 6.17
N ARG A 201 -5.04 23.33 4.96
CA ARG A 201 -5.18 24.09 3.71
C ARG A 201 -6.64 24.36 3.40
N MET A 202 -7.53 23.37 3.56
CA MET A 202 -8.97 23.48 3.35
C MET A 202 -9.58 24.56 4.26
N ARG A 203 -9.30 24.53 5.56
CA ARG A 203 -9.76 25.56 6.53
C ARG A 203 -9.30 26.99 6.21
N ARG A 204 -8.21 27.14 5.46
CA ARG A 204 -7.69 28.41 4.98
C ARG A 204 -8.19 28.81 3.58
N GLY A 205 -9.10 28.02 2.98
CA GLY A 205 -9.57 28.24 1.61
C GLY A 205 -8.49 28.06 0.53
N LYS A 206 -7.43 27.27 0.81
CA LYS A 206 -6.26 27.08 -0.06
C LYS A 206 -6.13 25.66 -0.63
N LEU A 207 -7.21 24.87 -0.61
CA LEU A 207 -7.26 23.53 -1.17
C LEU A 207 -8.38 23.46 -2.20
N PRO A 208 -8.10 23.62 -3.50
CA PRO A 208 -9.10 23.52 -4.55
C PRO A 208 -9.43 22.04 -4.81
N LEU A 209 -10.55 21.58 -4.28
CA LEU A 209 -11.09 20.24 -4.53
C LEU A 209 -12.01 20.22 -5.74
N PRO A 210 -12.17 19.08 -6.44
CA PRO A 210 -13.27 18.87 -7.36
C PRO A 210 -14.61 19.13 -6.68
N LYS A 211 -15.62 19.55 -7.45
CA LYS A 211 -16.98 19.65 -6.95
C LYS A 211 -17.58 18.27 -6.78
N GLU A 212 -18.60 18.15 -5.92
CA GLU A 212 -19.28 16.87 -5.64
C GLU A 212 -19.83 16.21 -6.90
N GLU A 213 -20.33 17.00 -7.85
CA GLU A 213 -20.83 16.46 -9.11
C GLU A 213 -19.70 15.80 -9.93
N LEU A 214 -18.52 16.45 -10.00
CA LEU A 214 -17.36 15.89 -10.70
C LEU A 214 -16.81 14.66 -9.98
N GLU A 215 -16.80 14.65 -8.65
CA GLU A 215 -16.40 13.49 -7.88
C GLU A 215 -17.33 12.29 -8.15
N ALA A 216 -18.64 12.51 -8.21
CA ALA A 216 -19.61 11.48 -8.56
C ALA A 216 -19.39 10.94 -9.98
N GLU A 217 -19.16 11.83 -10.98
CA GLU A 217 -18.82 11.43 -12.34
C GLU A 217 -17.52 10.59 -12.41
N MET A 218 -16.49 10.96 -11.63
CA MET A 218 -15.26 10.17 -11.51
C MET A 218 -15.55 8.76 -10.97
N PHE A 219 -16.37 8.66 -9.93
CA PHE A 219 -16.75 7.38 -9.34
C PHE A 219 -17.51 6.49 -10.32
N GLU A 220 -18.52 7.04 -10.98
CA GLU A 220 -19.31 6.32 -12.00
C GLU A 220 -18.44 5.79 -13.14
N TYR A 221 -17.53 6.63 -13.64
CA TYR A 221 -16.57 6.23 -14.67
C TYR A 221 -15.68 5.06 -14.22
N ILE A 222 -15.11 5.16 -13.00
CA ILE A 222 -14.26 4.10 -12.42
C ILE A 222 -15.02 2.78 -12.36
N ILE A 223 -16.26 2.78 -11.88
CA ILE A 223 -17.09 1.57 -11.79
C ILE A 223 -17.33 0.99 -13.20
N GLN A 224 -17.71 1.82 -14.17
CA GLN A 224 -17.96 1.37 -15.54
C GLN A 224 -16.75 0.72 -16.20
N GLU A 225 -15.54 1.25 -15.98
CA GLU A 225 -14.32 0.70 -16.57
C GLU A 225 -13.83 -0.57 -15.86
N LEU A 226 -14.08 -0.70 -14.55
CA LEU A 226 -13.62 -1.85 -13.78
C LEU A 226 -14.61 -3.02 -13.77
N GLU A 227 -15.91 -2.77 -13.92
CA GLU A 227 -16.94 -3.83 -13.91
C GLU A 227 -16.64 -4.97 -14.89
N PRO A 228 -16.24 -4.73 -16.15
CA PRO A 228 -15.92 -5.82 -17.10
C PRO A 228 -14.70 -6.66 -16.68
N VAL A 229 -13.78 -6.07 -15.92
CA VAL A 229 -12.56 -6.75 -15.43
C VAL A 229 -12.87 -7.64 -14.24
N ILE A 230 -13.72 -7.18 -13.33
CA ILE A 230 -14.18 -7.93 -12.16
C ILE A 230 -14.90 -9.20 -12.60
N TYR A 231 -15.83 -9.11 -13.55
CA TYR A 231 -16.56 -10.28 -14.08
C TYR A 231 -15.65 -11.28 -14.83
N ARG A 232 -14.58 -10.83 -15.48
CA ARG A 232 -13.61 -11.73 -16.13
C ARG A 232 -12.81 -12.55 -15.14
N SER A 233 -12.49 -12.01 -13.96
CA SER A 233 -11.75 -12.74 -12.93
C SER A 233 -12.58 -13.81 -12.24
N THR A 234 -13.88 -13.56 -12.04
CA THR A 234 -14.81 -14.54 -11.44
C THR A 234 -15.17 -15.68 -12.39
N SER A 235 -15.22 -15.44 -13.70
CA SER A 235 -15.51 -16.49 -14.70
C SER A 235 -14.35 -17.44 -14.97
N LYS A 236 -13.13 -17.14 -14.57
CA LYS A 236 -11.99 -18.06 -14.67
C LYS A 236 -11.87 -19.05 -13.51
N SER A 237 -12.58 -18.81 -12.40
CA SER A 237 -12.58 -19.69 -11.23
C SER A 237 -13.62 -20.82 -11.31
N ASP A 238 -14.53 -20.80 -12.29
CA ASP A 238 -15.59 -21.82 -12.45
C ASP A 238 -15.20 -23.00 -13.38
N SER A 239 -13.90 -23.15 -13.70
CA SER A 239 -13.39 -24.25 -14.50
C SER A 239 -12.37 -25.10 -13.72
N PHE A 240 -12.85 -25.65 -12.57
CA PHE A 240 -12.21 -26.80 -11.91
C PHE A 240 -13.29 -27.75 -11.37
#